data_0e0378d8913d0cbbf682a3718bacc6bb
#
_entry.id   0e0378d8913d0cbbf682a3718bacc6bb
#
_cell.length_a   1.000
_cell.length_b   1.000
_cell.length_c   1.000
_cell.angle_alpha   90.00
_cell.angle_beta   90.00
_cell.angle_gamma   90.00
#
_symmetry.space_group_name_H-M   'P 1'
#
loop_
_entity.id
_entity.type
_entity.pdbx_description
1 polymer ?
#
loop_
_entity_poly.entity_id
_entity_poly.type
_entity_poly.pdbx_seq_one_letter_code
_entity_poly.pdbx_strand_id
1 'polypeptide(L)'
;LFPYTTLFRSQRVPVELQMEYFKYSENVRKENRPPRPLSEDECETLYNTLLTEETKDKTEKRYLLSQLATSKSVRAYRLLEEYTQHPDPEVTDWAYMALMESRISLESDFSDEKQIYISTGLGGKGEKLRFYVLMTSKGKKPFQEYQRQTIEREFAYYLPKTDCEIERLTIGEQY
;
A
#
# COMPACT_ATOMS: atom_id res chain seq x y z
N LEU A 1 -20.47 -1.54 -6.47
CA LEU A 1 -19.44 -2.54 -6.09
C LEU A 1 -18.19 -2.23 -6.90
N PHE A 2 -17.21 -1.62 -6.24
CA PHE A 2 -15.90 -1.43 -6.85
C PHE A 2 -15.17 -2.77 -6.89
N PRO A 3 -14.50 -3.14 -7.99
CA PRO A 3 -13.73 -4.38 -8.02
C PRO A 3 -12.50 -4.23 -7.11
N TYR A 4 -12.60 -4.81 -5.92
CA TYR A 4 -11.72 -4.67 -4.76
C TYR A 4 -10.25 -5.07 -4.94
N THR A 5 -9.82 -5.52 -6.11
CA THR A 5 -8.60 -6.33 -6.11
C THR A 5 -7.57 -6.03 -7.18
N THR A 6 -7.80 -5.13 -8.12
CA THR A 6 -6.93 -5.10 -9.32
C THR A 6 -5.76 -4.11 -9.21
N LEU A 7 -5.90 -3.01 -8.53
CA LEU A 7 -4.89 -1.95 -8.49
C LEU A 7 -3.74 -2.16 -7.49
N PHE A 8 -3.97 -2.88 -6.40
CA PHE A 8 -2.95 -3.07 -5.34
C PHE A 8 -2.09 -4.33 -5.49
N ARG A 9 -2.37 -5.18 -6.46
CA ARG A 9 -1.67 -6.45 -6.65
C ARG A 9 -0.26 -6.35 -7.20
N SER A 10 0.09 -5.28 -7.90
CA SER A 10 1.36 -5.17 -8.61
C SER A 10 2.40 -4.29 -7.94
N GLN A 11 1.98 -3.30 -7.14
CA GLN A 11 2.90 -2.32 -6.58
C GLN A 11 3.31 -2.70 -5.16
N ARG A 12 4.60 -2.97 -4.99
CA ARG A 12 5.22 -3.19 -3.68
C ARG A 12 5.79 -1.86 -3.21
N VAL A 13 5.11 -1.20 -2.29
CA VAL A 13 5.65 0.01 -1.66
C VAL A 13 6.45 -0.39 -0.42
N PRO A 14 7.73 0.02 -0.28
CA PRO A 14 8.53 -0.26 0.91
C PRO A 14 7.86 0.25 2.19
N VAL A 15 7.98 -0.50 3.29
CA VAL A 15 7.34 -0.16 4.58
C VAL A 15 7.83 1.19 5.10
N GLU A 16 9.11 1.50 4.92
CA GLU A 16 9.71 2.78 5.30
C GLU A 16 9.01 3.95 4.60
N LEU A 17 8.74 3.80 3.31
CA LEU A 17 8.02 4.82 2.54
C LEU A 17 6.55 4.95 2.97
N GLN A 18 5.90 3.82 3.29
CA GLN A 18 4.54 3.84 3.82
C GLN A 18 4.47 4.62 5.14
N MET A 19 5.42 4.38 6.05
CA MET A 19 5.51 5.10 7.32
C MET A 19 5.80 6.60 7.11
N GLU A 20 6.71 6.94 6.19
CA GLU A 20 7.01 8.31 5.79
C GLU A 20 5.76 9.00 5.26
N TYR A 21 5.04 8.33 4.35
CA TYR A 21 3.81 8.85 3.76
C TYR A 21 2.74 9.16 4.83
N PHE A 22 2.41 8.21 5.69
CA PHE A 22 1.36 8.41 6.70
C PHE A 22 1.70 9.52 7.69
N LYS A 23 2.95 9.63 8.11
CA LYS A 23 3.40 10.74 8.96
C LYS A 23 3.25 12.09 8.24
N TYR A 24 3.59 12.13 6.97
CA TYR A 24 3.47 13.34 6.15
C TYR A 24 2.01 13.73 5.93
N SER A 25 1.17 12.79 5.53
CA SER A 25 -0.25 12.97 5.31
C SER A 25 -0.97 13.45 6.59
N GLU A 26 -0.60 12.93 7.76
CA GLU A 26 -1.12 13.41 9.04
C GLU A 26 -0.80 14.90 9.28
N ASN A 27 0.40 15.35 8.89
CA ASN A 27 0.76 16.77 9.00
C ASN A 27 -0.07 17.63 8.02
N VAL A 28 -0.23 17.21 6.78
CA VAL A 28 -1.09 17.89 5.79
C VAL A 28 -2.53 18.00 6.31
N ARG A 29 -3.08 16.95 6.93
CA ARG A 29 -4.42 17.01 7.56
C ARG A 29 -4.49 18.01 8.73
N LYS A 30 -3.41 18.17 9.49
CA LYS A 30 -3.36 19.14 10.61
C LYS A 30 -3.31 20.57 10.11
N GLU A 31 -2.60 20.83 9.02
CA GLU A 31 -2.52 22.15 8.39
C GLU A 31 -3.87 22.59 7.81
N ASN A 32 -4.64 21.66 7.26
CA ASN A 32 -5.95 21.92 6.63
C ASN A 32 -7.13 21.81 7.64
N ARG A 33 -6.98 22.29 8.87
CA ARG A 33 -8.08 22.29 9.86
C ARG A 33 -8.86 23.62 9.86
N PRO A 34 -10.19 23.55 9.91
CA PRO A 34 -11.06 22.37 9.94
C PRO A 34 -11.05 21.64 8.57
N PRO A 35 -11.04 20.30 8.58
CA PRO A 35 -11.08 19.54 7.34
C PRO A 35 -12.42 19.78 6.64
N ARG A 36 -12.36 20.38 5.46
CA ARG A 36 -13.50 20.48 4.55
C ARG A 36 -13.20 19.67 3.28
N PRO A 37 -14.20 19.05 2.67
CA PRO A 37 -14.04 18.51 1.33
C PRO A 37 -13.62 19.63 0.37
N LEU A 38 -12.65 19.35 -0.49
CA LEU A 38 -12.31 20.25 -1.59
C LEU A 38 -13.47 20.24 -2.62
N SER A 39 -13.74 21.40 -3.19
CA SER A 39 -14.64 21.51 -4.35
C SER A 39 -14.01 20.82 -5.56
N GLU A 40 -14.83 20.53 -6.57
CA GLU A 40 -14.33 19.97 -7.83
C GLU A 40 -13.31 20.88 -8.50
N ASP A 41 -13.58 22.19 -8.52
CA ASP A 41 -12.67 23.20 -9.11
C ASP A 41 -11.32 23.28 -8.36
N GLU A 42 -11.34 23.18 -7.04
CA GLU A 42 -10.12 23.12 -6.22
C GLU A 42 -9.32 21.86 -6.51
N CYS A 43 -9.98 20.71 -6.65
CA CYS A 43 -9.32 19.46 -7.03
C CYS A 43 -8.67 19.54 -8.41
N GLU A 44 -9.38 20.11 -9.39
CA GLU A 44 -8.85 20.34 -10.75
C GLU A 44 -7.64 21.28 -10.74
N THR A 45 -7.73 22.34 -9.96
CA THR A 45 -6.61 23.30 -9.83
C THR A 45 -5.36 22.64 -9.28
N LEU A 46 -5.50 21.85 -8.19
CA LEU A 46 -4.39 21.09 -7.61
C LEU A 46 -3.81 20.06 -8.61
N TYR A 47 -4.68 19.36 -9.32
CA TYR A 47 -4.27 18.36 -10.30
C TYR A 47 -3.55 18.99 -11.50
N ASN A 48 -4.07 20.10 -12.04
CA ASN A 48 -3.42 20.82 -13.12
C ASN A 48 -2.05 21.37 -12.69
N THR A 49 -1.93 21.86 -11.44
CA THR A 49 -0.65 22.28 -10.88
C THR A 49 0.32 21.10 -10.81
N LEU A 50 -0.14 19.91 -10.35
CA LEU A 50 0.67 18.69 -10.28
C LEU A 50 1.23 18.28 -11.67
N LEU A 51 0.45 18.48 -12.74
CA LEU A 51 0.84 18.14 -14.11
C LEU A 51 1.72 19.20 -14.79
N THR A 52 1.83 20.41 -14.22
CA THR A 52 2.59 21.50 -14.82
C THR A 52 4.09 21.21 -14.79
N GLU A 53 4.80 21.47 -15.88
CA GLU A 53 6.26 21.30 -15.96
C GLU A 53 7.05 22.17 -14.97
N GLU A 54 6.41 23.22 -14.44
CA GLU A 54 7.00 24.09 -13.42
C GLU A 54 7.10 23.38 -12.07
N THR A 55 6.21 22.44 -11.76
CA THR A 55 6.21 21.62 -10.54
C THR A 55 7.24 20.48 -10.67
N LYS A 56 8.52 20.85 -10.64
CA LYS A 56 9.62 19.87 -10.77
C LYS A 56 10.08 19.30 -9.44
N ASP A 57 9.77 19.97 -8.32
CA ASP A 57 10.23 19.52 -7.02
C ASP A 57 9.38 18.33 -6.53
N LYS A 58 10.08 17.25 -6.21
CA LYS A 58 9.51 16.05 -5.62
C LYS A 58 8.69 16.35 -4.36
N THR A 59 9.12 17.32 -3.56
CA THR A 59 8.47 17.71 -2.30
C THR A 59 7.11 18.34 -2.59
N GLU A 60 7.05 19.21 -3.59
CA GLU A 60 5.82 19.87 -4.01
C GLU A 60 4.82 18.86 -4.59
N LYS A 61 5.28 17.94 -5.46
CA LYS A 61 4.43 16.85 -5.98
C LYS A 61 3.87 15.97 -4.86
N ARG A 62 4.69 15.61 -3.88
CA ARG A 62 4.26 14.86 -2.70
C ARG A 62 3.19 15.61 -1.89
N TYR A 63 3.35 16.92 -1.75
CA TYR A 63 2.39 17.77 -1.06
C TYR A 63 1.04 17.81 -1.77
N LEU A 64 1.04 18.08 -3.09
CA LEU A 64 -0.18 18.13 -3.91
C LEU A 64 -0.92 16.79 -3.91
N LEU A 65 -0.20 15.68 -4.08
CA LEU A 65 -0.75 14.33 -4.00
C LEU A 65 -1.39 14.06 -2.63
N SER A 66 -0.73 14.47 -1.55
CA SER A 66 -1.26 14.29 -0.20
C SER A 66 -2.46 15.19 0.09
N GLN A 67 -2.50 16.41 -0.45
CA GLN A 67 -3.69 17.28 -0.38
C GLN A 67 -4.90 16.66 -1.07
N LEU A 68 -4.72 16.13 -2.29
CA LEU A 68 -5.79 15.42 -2.99
C LEU A 68 -6.26 14.18 -2.18
N ALA A 69 -5.33 13.41 -1.63
CA ALA A 69 -5.64 12.21 -0.86
C ALA A 69 -6.46 12.48 0.40
N THR A 70 -6.16 13.58 1.09
CA THR A 70 -6.82 13.94 2.37
C THR A 70 -8.10 14.75 2.21
N SER A 71 -8.47 15.10 0.98
CA SER A 71 -9.58 16.03 0.66
C SER A 71 -10.97 15.45 0.88
N LYS A 72 -11.11 14.12 1.02
CA LYS A 72 -12.42 13.43 1.10
C LYS A 72 -13.34 13.70 -0.11
N SER A 73 -12.78 14.00 -1.26
CA SER A 73 -13.50 14.31 -2.49
C SER A 73 -13.47 13.14 -3.46
N VAL A 74 -14.63 12.73 -3.97
CA VAL A 74 -14.72 11.72 -5.04
C VAL A 74 -13.99 12.18 -6.30
N ARG A 75 -14.02 13.49 -6.59
CA ARG A 75 -13.30 14.04 -7.73
C ARG A 75 -11.78 13.87 -7.54
N ALA A 76 -11.26 14.22 -6.36
CA ALA A 76 -9.84 14.02 -6.06
C ALA A 76 -9.41 12.55 -6.19
N TYR A 77 -10.24 11.60 -5.74
CA TYR A 77 -9.99 10.18 -5.94
C TYR A 77 -9.86 9.82 -7.43
N ARG A 78 -10.75 10.31 -8.29
CA ARG A 78 -10.70 10.05 -9.73
C ARG A 78 -9.46 10.64 -10.39
N LEU A 79 -9.04 11.83 -9.99
CA LEU A 79 -7.82 12.46 -10.48
C LEU A 79 -6.56 11.69 -10.03
N LEU A 80 -6.54 11.19 -8.80
CA LEU A 80 -5.45 10.31 -8.32
C LEU A 80 -5.43 8.97 -9.07
N GLU A 81 -6.60 8.39 -9.36
CA GLU A 81 -6.72 7.17 -10.15
C GLU A 81 -6.17 7.37 -11.57
N GLU A 82 -6.49 8.50 -12.20
CA GLU A 82 -5.96 8.89 -13.51
C GLU A 82 -4.44 9.10 -13.47
N TYR A 83 -3.93 9.85 -12.49
CA TYR A 83 -2.50 10.09 -12.33
C TYR A 83 -1.70 8.81 -12.17
N THR A 84 -2.23 7.83 -11.45
CA THR A 84 -1.54 6.54 -11.22
C THR A 84 -1.47 5.63 -12.44
N GLN A 85 -2.15 5.97 -13.55
CA GLN A 85 -1.96 5.25 -14.82
C GLN A 85 -0.60 5.55 -15.45
N HIS A 86 -0.13 6.80 -15.32
CA HIS A 86 1.15 7.27 -15.85
C HIS A 86 1.84 8.21 -14.85
N PRO A 87 2.21 7.72 -13.66
CA PRO A 87 2.76 8.56 -12.61
C PRO A 87 4.19 8.99 -12.96
N ASP A 88 4.58 10.15 -12.44
CA ASP A 88 5.96 10.57 -12.48
C ASP A 88 6.85 9.56 -11.71
N PRO A 89 7.95 9.07 -12.32
CA PRO A 89 8.81 8.05 -11.71
C PRO A 89 9.31 8.39 -10.30
N GLU A 90 9.54 9.68 -10.01
CA GLU A 90 10.06 10.11 -8.71
C GLU A 90 9.06 10.03 -7.56
N VAL A 91 7.75 10.03 -7.88
CA VAL A 91 6.65 10.01 -6.89
C VAL A 91 5.66 8.87 -7.11
N THR A 92 6.02 7.88 -7.92
CA THR A 92 5.16 6.73 -8.22
C THR A 92 4.59 6.07 -6.98
N ASP A 93 5.44 5.64 -6.06
CA ASP A 93 5.01 4.97 -4.83
C ASP A 93 4.17 5.90 -3.93
N TRP A 94 4.50 7.20 -3.91
CA TRP A 94 3.74 8.20 -3.19
C TRP A 94 2.34 8.40 -3.76
N ALA A 95 2.21 8.41 -5.09
CA ALA A 95 0.93 8.52 -5.78
C ALA A 95 0.02 7.32 -5.48
N TYR A 96 0.57 6.10 -5.45
CA TYR A 96 -0.19 4.91 -5.04
C TYR A 96 -0.64 4.97 -3.59
N MET A 97 0.19 5.48 -2.67
CA MET A 97 -0.20 5.67 -1.28
C MET A 97 -1.31 6.72 -1.15
N ALA A 98 -1.23 7.80 -1.93
CA ALA A 98 -2.24 8.85 -1.98
C ALA A 98 -3.59 8.32 -2.49
N LEU A 99 -3.59 7.55 -3.58
CA LEU A 99 -4.79 6.91 -4.12
C LEU A 99 -5.43 5.97 -3.08
N MET A 100 -4.62 5.15 -2.43
CA MET A 100 -5.07 4.22 -1.40
C MET A 100 -5.69 4.94 -0.19
N GLU A 101 -5.04 6.00 0.32
CA GLU A 101 -5.57 6.79 1.43
C GLU A 101 -6.91 7.44 1.09
N SER A 102 -7.01 8.05 -0.10
CA SER A 102 -8.25 8.65 -0.61
C SER A 102 -9.38 7.62 -0.67
N ARG A 103 -9.10 6.44 -1.19
CA ARG A 103 -10.06 5.33 -1.28
C ARG A 103 -10.55 4.90 0.09
N ILE A 104 -9.65 4.60 1.03
CA ILE A 104 -10.00 4.17 2.39
C ILE A 104 -10.84 5.24 3.09
N SER A 105 -10.49 6.51 2.91
CA SER A 105 -11.23 7.63 3.50
C SER A 105 -12.66 7.70 2.97
N LEU A 106 -12.85 7.57 1.65
CA LEU A 106 -14.17 7.58 1.03
C LEU A 106 -14.99 6.34 1.41
N GLU A 107 -14.39 5.15 1.37
CA GLU A 107 -15.07 3.92 1.77
C GLU A 107 -15.50 3.96 3.24
N SER A 108 -14.70 4.55 4.13
CA SER A 108 -15.04 4.74 5.54
C SER A 108 -16.15 5.79 5.75
N ASP A 109 -16.26 6.79 4.88
CA ASP A 109 -17.31 7.81 4.95
C ASP A 109 -18.66 7.31 4.36
N PHE A 110 -18.60 6.36 3.41
CA PHE A 110 -19.79 5.77 2.78
C PHE A 110 -20.28 4.46 3.42
N SER A 111 -19.52 3.91 4.35
CA SER A 111 -19.80 2.67 5.06
C SER A 111 -19.95 2.95 6.55
N ASP A 112 -20.87 2.25 7.22
CA ASP A 112 -20.96 2.24 8.68
C ASP A 112 -19.79 1.48 9.33
N GLU A 113 -18.98 0.79 8.52
CA GLU A 113 -17.83 0.02 8.98
C GLU A 113 -16.53 0.81 8.78
N LYS A 114 -15.72 0.89 9.83
CA LYS A 114 -14.41 1.52 9.77
C LYS A 114 -13.44 0.66 8.95
N GLN A 115 -12.97 1.18 7.83
CA GLN A 115 -11.98 0.51 7.00
C GLN A 115 -10.60 0.53 7.67
N ILE A 116 -9.90 -0.61 7.63
CA ILE A 116 -8.56 -0.77 8.19
C ILE A 116 -7.63 -1.21 7.05
N TYR A 117 -6.53 -0.49 6.90
CA TYR A 117 -5.46 -0.88 5.99
C TYR A 117 -4.38 -1.64 6.73
N ILE A 118 -4.03 -2.83 6.21
CA ILE A 118 -2.93 -3.65 6.72
C ILE A 118 -1.99 -3.95 5.55
N SER A 119 -0.70 -3.67 5.73
CA SER A 119 0.32 -3.98 4.72
C SER A 119 1.58 -4.54 5.37
N THR A 120 2.17 -5.54 4.72
CA THR A 120 3.50 -6.06 5.08
C THR A 120 4.61 -5.42 4.23
N GLY A 121 4.26 -4.55 3.28
CA GLY A 121 5.20 -4.03 2.27
C GLY A 121 5.59 -5.04 1.18
N LEU A 122 5.14 -6.29 1.31
CA LEU A 122 5.45 -7.37 0.38
C LEU A 122 4.33 -7.62 -0.64
N GLY A 123 3.25 -6.82 -0.56
CA GLY A 123 2.04 -7.03 -1.35
C GLY A 123 1.21 -8.21 -0.85
N GLY A 124 0.44 -8.82 -1.74
CA GLY A 124 -0.44 -9.92 -1.40
C GLY A 124 -1.05 -10.58 -2.65
N LYS A 125 -1.98 -11.50 -2.42
CA LYS A 125 -2.74 -12.19 -3.47
C LYS A 125 -4.21 -12.29 -3.05
N GLY A 126 -5.09 -11.58 -3.76
CA GLY A 126 -6.49 -11.46 -3.34
C GLY A 126 -6.59 -10.68 -2.02
N GLU A 127 -7.29 -11.24 -1.06
CA GLU A 127 -7.42 -10.68 0.30
C GLU A 127 -6.30 -11.14 1.24
N LYS A 128 -5.34 -11.94 0.75
CA LYS A 128 -4.25 -12.52 1.55
C LYS A 128 -3.01 -11.64 1.52
N LEU A 129 -2.46 -11.36 2.68
CA LEU A 129 -1.17 -10.68 2.84
C LEU A 129 -0.02 -11.65 2.56
N ARG A 130 1.05 -11.12 1.96
CA ARG A 130 2.29 -11.89 1.77
C ARG A 130 3.21 -11.69 2.96
N PHE A 131 3.78 -12.79 3.45
CA PHE A 131 4.79 -12.81 4.48
C PHE A 131 6.05 -13.50 3.97
N TYR A 132 7.19 -13.03 4.45
CA TYR A 132 8.45 -13.73 4.35
C TYR A 132 8.82 -14.29 5.72
N VAL A 133 9.02 -15.60 5.79
CA VAL A 133 9.36 -16.29 7.04
C VAL A 133 10.73 -16.93 6.86
N LEU A 134 11.69 -16.56 7.72
CA LEU A 134 12.99 -17.19 7.80
C LEU A 134 13.05 -18.04 9.05
N MET A 135 13.24 -19.34 8.87
CA MET A 135 13.44 -20.29 9.97
C MET A 135 14.90 -20.70 10.06
N THR A 136 15.47 -20.63 11.22
CA THR A 136 16.85 -21.06 11.47
C THR A 136 16.87 -22.13 12.54
N SER A 137 17.80 -23.08 12.43
CA SER A 137 17.98 -24.08 13.46
C SER A 137 18.60 -23.48 14.72
N LYS A 138 18.24 -24.03 15.90
CA LYS A 138 18.87 -23.65 17.16
C LYS A 138 20.37 -24.00 17.12
N GLY A 139 21.22 -22.99 17.26
CA GLY A 139 22.67 -23.13 17.15
C GLY A 139 23.23 -23.00 15.72
N LYS A 140 22.42 -22.56 14.76
CA LYS A 140 22.82 -22.29 13.36
C LYS A 140 23.48 -23.49 12.66
N LYS A 141 23.04 -24.70 13.02
CA LYS A 141 23.50 -25.93 12.36
C LYS A 141 22.63 -26.22 11.14
N PRO A 142 23.16 -26.78 10.06
CA PRO A 142 22.36 -27.20 8.92
C PRO A 142 21.23 -28.15 9.32
N PHE A 143 20.09 -28.02 8.67
CA PHE A 143 18.99 -28.96 8.84
C PHE A 143 19.40 -30.31 8.21
N GLN A 144 19.19 -31.40 8.96
CA GLN A 144 19.34 -32.74 8.44
C GLN A 144 18.18 -33.10 7.51
N GLU A 145 18.37 -34.08 6.66
CA GLU A 145 17.39 -34.46 5.63
C GLU A 145 16.00 -34.76 6.22
N TYR A 146 15.92 -35.52 7.29
CA TYR A 146 14.65 -35.83 7.96
C TYR A 146 13.95 -34.56 8.52
N GLN A 147 14.73 -33.58 8.96
CA GLN A 147 14.18 -32.29 9.43
C GLN A 147 13.59 -31.46 8.28
N ARG A 148 14.29 -31.41 7.15
CA ARG A 148 13.80 -30.72 5.93
C ARG A 148 12.50 -31.34 5.46
N GLN A 149 12.44 -32.67 5.34
CA GLN A 149 11.21 -33.37 4.95
C GLN A 149 10.07 -33.16 5.94
N THR A 150 10.38 -33.10 7.23
CA THR A 150 9.37 -32.81 8.26
C THR A 150 8.83 -31.38 8.11
N ILE A 151 9.71 -30.39 7.96
CA ILE A 151 9.31 -28.99 7.76
C ILE A 151 8.41 -28.86 6.54
N GLU A 152 8.84 -29.41 5.40
CA GLU A 152 8.09 -29.37 4.16
C GLU A 152 6.69 -29.98 4.31
N ARG A 153 6.61 -31.17 4.88
CA ARG A 153 5.34 -31.88 5.12
C ARG A 153 4.41 -31.12 6.05
N GLU A 154 4.93 -30.60 7.17
CA GLU A 154 4.14 -29.89 8.16
C GLU A 154 3.60 -28.56 7.59
N PHE A 155 4.42 -27.82 6.86
CA PHE A 155 3.95 -26.61 6.19
C PHE A 155 2.89 -26.90 5.14
N ALA A 156 3.12 -27.91 4.29
CA ALA A 156 2.15 -28.31 3.27
C ALA A 156 0.81 -28.80 3.87
N TYR A 157 0.84 -29.35 5.09
CA TYR A 157 -0.35 -29.85 5.76
C TYR A 157 -1.11 -28.78 6.54
N TYR A 158 -0.42 -27.91 7.28
CA TYR A 158 -1.07 -26.98 8.20
C TYR A 158 -1.45 -25.63 7.55
N LEU A 159 -0.61 -25.08 6.67
CA LEU A 159 -0.89 -23.75 6.11
C LEU A 159 -2.18 -23.68 5.31
N PRO A 160 -2.54 -24.64 4.45
CA PRO A 160 -3.83 -24.62 3.76
C PRO A 160 -5.05 -24.65 4.71
N LYS A 161 -4.91 -25.27 5.89
CA LYS A 161 -5.98 -25.32 6.90
C LYS A 161 -6.23 -24.00 7.60
N THR A 162 -5.26 -23.10 7.56
CA THR A 162 -5.34 -21.75 8.11
C THR A 162 -5.56 -20.70 7.03
N ASP A 163 -6.07 -21.11 5.88
CA ASP A 163 -6.28 -20.26 4.71
C ASP A 163 -5.01 -19.55 4.19
N CYS A 164 -3.84 -20.14 4.43
CA CYS A 164 -2.57 -19.68 3.92
C CYS A 164 -2.17 -20.47 2.67
N GLU A 165 -1.50 -19.78 1.74
CA GLU A 165 -0.92 -20.37 0.53
C GLU A 165 0.61 -20.26 0.58
N ILE A 166 1.30 -21.34 0.20
CA ILE A 166 2.76 -21.33 0.04
C ILE A 166 3.06 -20.89 -1.40
N GLU A 167 3.60 -19.69 -1.57
CA GLU A 167 4.09 -19.24 -2.89
C GLU A 167 5.45 -19.83 -3.21
N ARG A 168 6.30 -19.96 -2.19
CA ARG A 168 7.63 -20.53 -2.32
C ARG A 168 8.13 -21.06 -0.99
N LEU A 169 8.59 -22.29 -0.98
CA LEU A 169 9.32 -22.90 0.13
C LEU A 169 10.70 -23.30 -0.36
N THR A 170 11.74 -22.83 0.32
CA THR A 170 13.13 -23.21 0.02
C THR A 170 13.80 -23.59 1.33
N ILE A 171 14.30 -24.81 1.42
CA ILE A 171 15.00 -25.30 2.61
C ILE A 171 16.46 -25.48 2.22
N GLY A 172 17.27 -24.48 2.59
CA GLY A 172 18.71 -24.50 2.34
C GLY A 172 19.48 -25.33 3.35
N GLU A 173 20.80 -25.43 3.12
CA GLU A 173 21.69 -26.15 4.04
C GLU A 173 21.93 -25.40 5.35
N GLN A 174 21.78 -24.08 5.34
CA GLN A 174 22.07 -23.24 6.52
C GLN A 174 20.82 -22.64 7.17
N TYR A 175 19.65 -22.72 6.48
CA TYR A 175 18.40 -22.16 6.94
C TYR A 175 17.26 -23.12 6.64
#